data_e95569b4a373f872869ecb592873fa1e
#
_entry.id   e95569b4a373f872869ecb592873fa1e
#
_cell.length_a   1.000
_cell.length_b   1.000
_cell.length_c   1.000
_cell.angle_alpha   90.00
_cell.angle_beta   90.00
_cell.angle_gamma   90.00
#
_symmetry.space_group_name_H-M   'P 1'
#
loop_
_entity.id
_entity.type
_entity.pdbx_description
1 polymer ?
#
loop_
_entity_poly.entity_id
_entity_poly.type
_entity_poly.pdbx_seq_one_letter_code
_entity_poly.pdbx_strand_id
1 'polypeptide(L)'
;MYGVQWFKVDRNIFNNRKIQLLLKKRDGDLYFRVWIQLLSIAVECGNDGRLGIGEKPITYGDCAKIMGKTSDKIRRIMEEFLELGMLKKEGETFLIKNWEKYQSIDKYENYQENNRQRQRKYREKLKAEGEKSNVTVTLSNAEEEKRRKKRRDKKRGG
;
A
#
# COMPACT_ATOMS: atom_id res chain seq x y z
N MET A 1 8.99 -15.75 -1.32
CA MET A 1 8.87 -14.66 -0.33
C MET A 1 7.67 -13.80 -0.67
N TYR A 2 6.76 -13.68 0.26
CA TYR A 2 5.50 -12.98 0.04
C TYR A 2 5.65 -11.51 0.41
N GLY A 3 6.28 -10.73 -0.48
CA GLY A 3 6.39 -9.29 -0.35
C GLY A 3 5.13 -8.57 -0.82
N VAL A 4 4.99 -7.33 -0.42
CA VAL A 4 3.95 -6.44 -0.95
C VAL A 4 4.17 -6.28 -2.45
N GLN A 5 3.13 -6.45 -3.25
CA GLN A 5 3.20 -6.38 -4.71
C GLN A 5 2.85 -5.00 -5.28
N TRP A 6 2.73 -4.01 -4.42
CA TRP A 6 2.37 -2.66 -4.81
C TRP A 6 3.09 -1.63 -3.95
N PHE A 7 3.18 -0.43 -4.44
CA PHE A 7 3.67 0.72 -3.70
C PHE A 7 2.71 1.90 -3.87
N LYS A 8 2.76 2.84 -2.94
CA LYS A 8 1.89 4.00 -2.97
C LYS A 8 2.44 5.09 -3.88
N VAL A 9 1.58 5.61 -4.72
CA VAL A 9 1.82 6.85 -5.44
C VAL A 9 0.77 7.84 -4.98
N ASP A 10 1.22 9.00 -4.48
CA ASP A 10 0.32 10.06 -4.06
C ASP A 10 -0.42 10.61 -5.28
N ARG A 11 -1.75 10.78 -5.16
CA ARG A 11 -2.54 11.39 -6.24
C ARG A 11 -2.08 12.79 -6.63
N ASN A 12 -1.41 13.48 -5.70
CA ASN A 12 -0.86 14.82 -5.91
C ASN A 12 0.62 14.79 -6.35
N ILE A 13 1.12 13.65 -6.84
CA ILE A 13 2.52 13.50 -7.25
C ILE A 13 2.96 14.59 -8.24
N PHE A 14 2.08 15.02 -9.14
CA PHE A 14 2.39 16.05 -10.11
C PHE A 14 2.44 17.46 -9.52
N ASN A 15 1.99 17.64 -8.29
CA ASN A 15 2.13 18.88 -7.53
C ASN A 15 3.39 18.90 -6.66
N ASN A 16 4.14 17.81 -6.63
CA ASN A 16 5.43 17.74 -5.94
C ASN A 16 6.48 18.56 -6.70
N ARG A 17 7.17 19.45 -6.00
CA ARG A 17 8.17 20.34 -6.61
C ARG A 17 9.32 19.60 -7.30
N LYS A 18 9.79 18.52 -6.70
CA LYS A 18 10.87 17.69 -7.26
C LYS A 18 10.43 17.04 -8.57
N ILE A 19 9.24 16.49 -8.61
CA ILE A 19 8.65 15.90 -9.81
C ILE A 19 8.44 16.97 -10.89
N GLN A 20 7.95 18.14 -10.52
CA GLN A 20 7.79 19.26 -11.45
C GLN A 20 9.11 19.69 -12.07
N LEU A 21 10.18 19.76 -11.27
CA LEU A 21 11.53 20.07 -11.77
C LEU A 21 12.04 19.03 -12.76
N LEU A 22 11.80 17.75 -12.48
CA LEU A 22 12.16 16.65 -13.38
C LEU A 22 11.38 16.73 -14.70
N LEU A 23 10.07 16.95 -14.63
CA LEU A 23 9.22 17.00 -15.81
C LEU A 23 9.51 18.18 -16.74
N LYS A 24 10.10 19.25 -16.22
CA LYS A 24 10.53 20.40 -17.03
C LYS A 24 11.79 20.12 -17.85
N LYS A 25 12.54 19.08 -17.54
CA LYS A 25 13.74 18.71 -18.29
C LYS A 25 13.36 18.20 -19.68
N ARG A 26 14.30 18.27 -20.64
CA ARG A 26 14.10 17.81 -22.02
C ARG A 26 13.54 16.38 -22.10
N ASP A 27 14.06 15.48 -21.28
CA ASP A 27 13.62 14.09 -21.17
C ASP A 27 12.83 13.86 -19.88
N GLY A 28 12.02 14.84 -19.45
CA GLY A 28 11.33 14.81 -18.17
C GLY A 28 10.45 13.59 -17.98
N ASP A 29 9.76 13.15 -19.01
CA ASP A 29 8.92 11.95 -18.96
C ASP A 29 9.74 10.70 -18.67
N LEU A 30 10.96 10.62 -19.23
CA LEU A 30 11.88 9.54 -18.93
C LEU A 30 12.38 9.58 -17.49
N TYR A 31 12.69 10.75 -16.94
CA TYR A 31 13.05 10.90 -15.52
C TYR A 31 11.93 10.38 -14.62
N PHE A 32 10.71 10.73 -14.91
CA PHE A 32 9.54 10.26 -14.16
C PHE A 32 9.37 8.74 -14.28
N ARG A 33 9.46 8.20 -15.49
CA ARG A 33 9.40 6.76 -15.72
C ARG A 33 10.48 6.02 -14.94
N VAL A 34 11.72 6.49 -14.99
CA VAL A 34 12.85 5.87 -14.27
C VAL A 34 12.58 5.89 -12.76
N TRP A 35 12.06 6.98 -12.23
CA TRP A 35 11.70 7.07 -10.82
C TRP A 35 10.67 6.00 -10.42
N ILE A 36 9.61 5.87 -11.17
CA ILE A 36 8.57 4.85 -10.91
C ILE A 36 9.16 3.43 -11.02
N GLN A 37 10.03 3.18 -12.00
CA GLN A 37 10.71 1.90 -12.14
C GLN A 37 11.64 1.59 -10.96
N LEU A 38 12.35 2.57 -10.44
CA LEU A 38 13.17 2.40 -9.24
C LEU A 38 12.32 2.06 -8.01
N LEU A 39 11.17 2.69 -7.84
CA LEU A 39 10.24 2.33 -6.78
C LEU A 39 9.74 0.89 -6.93
N SER A 40 9.43 0.47 -8.14
CA SER A 40 9.05 -0.90 -8.45
C SER A 40 10.15 -1.91 -8.12
N ILE A 41 11.39 -1.61 -8.49
CA ILE A 41 12.56 -2.44 -8.16
C ILE A 41 12.74 -2.52 -6.64
N ALA A 42 12.57 -1.42 -5.92
CA ALA A 42 12.69 -1.40 -4.47
C ALA A 42 11.63 -2.28 -3.78
N VAL A 43 10.41 -2.30 -4.30
CA VAL A 43 9.35 -3.21 -3.83
C VAL A 43 9.75 -4.67 -4.06
N GLU A 44 10.22 -4.98 -5.26
CA GLU A 44 10.67 -6.32 -5.64
C GLU A 44 11.82 -6.80 -4.76
N CYS A 45 12.78 -5.91 -4.44
CA CYS A 45 13.90 -6.22 -3.56
C CYS A 45 13.47 -6.54 -2.12
N GLY A 46 12.42 -5.89 -1.63
CA GLY A 46 11.91 -6.11 -0.28
C GLY A 46 12.92 -5.82 0.83
N ASN A 47 13.79 -4.84 0.64
CA ASN A 47 14.90 -4.53 1.55
C ASN A 47 14.92 -3.04 1.95
N ASP A 48 13.84 -2.57 2.53
CA ASP A 48 13.69 -1.22 3.10
C ASP A 48 14.12 -0.07 2.18
N GLY A 49 13.79 -0.19 0.89
CA GLY A 49 14.13 0.82 -0.11
C GLY A 49 15.53 0.71 -0.69
N ARG A 50 16.29 -0.27 -0.29
CA ARG A 50 17.60 -0.57 -0.87
C ARG A 50 17.44 -1.23 -2.22
N LEU A 51 18.17 -0.73 -3.20
CA LEU A 51 18.14 -1.25 -4.56
C LEU A 51 19.25 -2.26 -4.77
N GLY A 52 18.90 -3.48 -5.13
CA GLY A 52 19.84 -4.55 -5.34
C GLY A 52 19.34 -5.61 -6.31
N ILE A 53 20.25 -6.46 -6.75
CA ILE A 53 19.96 -7.69 -7.49
C ILE A 53 20.49 -8.84 -6.64
N GLY A 54 19.59 -9.57 -5.97
CA GLY A 54 20.00 -10.52 -4.94
C GLY A 54 20.69 -9.78 -3.79
N GLU A 55 21.89 -10.20 -3.44
CA GLU A 55 22.72 -9.56 -2.40
C GLU A 55 23.60 -8.42 -2.92
N LYS A 56 23.67 -8.22 -4.23
CA LYS A 56 24.53 -7.21 -4.85
C LYS A 56 23.80 -5.88 -5.00
N PRO A 57 24.45 -4.74 -4.67
CA PRO A 57 23.91 -3.43 -4.99
C PRO A 57 23.66 -3.26 -6.48
N ILE A 58 22.57 -2.61 -6.84
CA ILE A 58 22.29 -2.29 -8.24
C ILE A 58 23.24 -1.20 -8.74
N THR A 59 23.75 -1.37 -9.95
CA THR A 59 24.62 -0.40 -10.61
C THR A 59 23.86 0.40 -11.65
N TYR A 60 24.46 1.50 -12.12
CA TYR A 60 23.91 2.26 -13.25
C TYR A 60 23.74 1.37 -14.50
N GLY A 61 24.70 0.47 -14.74
CA GLY A 61 24.65 -0.47 -15.85
C GLY A 61 23.49 -1.45 -15.74
N ASP A 62 23.21 -1.95 -14.52
CA ASP A 62 22.10 -2.85 -14.26
C ASP A 62 20.75 -2.13 -14.53
N CYS A 63 20.60 -0.92 -14.02
CA CYS A 63 19.43 -0.10 -14.28
C CYS A 63 19.24 0.18 -15.78
N ALA A 64 20.35 0.49 -16.47
CA ALA A 64 20.33 0.74 -17.90
C ALA A 64 19.82 -0.46 -18.69
N LYS A 65 20.26 -1.66 -18.35
CA LYS A 65 19.77 -2.92 -18.96
C LYS A 65 18.30 -3.15 -18.69
N ILE A 66 17.87 -2.98 -17.44
CA ILE A 66 16.46 -3.18 -17.05
C ILE A 66 15.55 -2.18 -17.78
N MET A 67 16.00 -0.95 -17.93
CA MET A 67 15.20 0.15 -18.50
C MET A 67 15.36 0.32 -20.02
N GLY A 68 16.28 -0.43 -20.62
CA GLY A 68 16.54 -0.34 -22.07
C GLY A 68 17.16 1.00 -22.50
N LYS A 69 18.05 1.54 -21.67
CA LYS A 69 18.72 2.82 -21.90
C LYS A 69 20.24 2.68 -21.74
N THR A 70 20.99 3.70 -22.17
CA THR A 70 22.43 3.72 -21.99
C THR A 70 22.80 3.98 -20.52
N SER A 71 23.93 3.44 -20.08
CA SER A 71 24.45 3.67 -18.72
C SER A 71 24.68 5.14 -18.41
N ASP A 72 25.18 5.90 -19.38
CA ASP A 72 25.42 7.35 -19.22
C ASP A 72 24.12 8.12 -18.99
N LYS A 73 23.07 7.77 -19.72
CA LYS A 73 21.76 8.41 -19.56
C LYS A 73 21.14 8.10 -18.19
N ILE A 74 21.17 6.85 -17.78
CA ILE A 74 20.68 6.42 -16.47
C ILE A 74 21.48 7.05 -15.34
N ARG A 75 22.82 7.13 -15.49
CA ARG A 75 23.67 7.81 -14.52
C ARG A 75 23.23 9.25 -14.29
N ARG A 76 23.06 10.02 -15.35
CA ARG A 76 22.59 11.42 -15.26
C ARG A 76 21.27 11.54 -14.53
N ILE A 77 20.34 10.65 -14.85
CA ILE A 77 19.00 10.63 -14.24
C ILE A 77 19.10 10.31 -12.74
N MET A 78 19.84 9.28 -12.38
CA MET A 78 19.98 8.87 -10.98
C MET A 78 20.81 9.88 -10.17
N GLU A 79 21.82 10.52 -10.76
CA GLU A 79 22.55 11.61 -10.12
C GLU A 79 21.62 12.81 -9.82
N GLU A 80 20.69 13.11 -10.70
CA GLU A 80 19.68 14.14 -10.44
C GLU A 80 18.77 13.76 -9.27
N PHE A 81 18.37 12.50 -9.17
CA PHE A 81 17.60 12.02 -8.02
C PHE A 81 18.39 12.13 -6.71
N LEU A 82 19.69 11.89 -6.74
CA LEU A 82 20.57 12.08 -5.59
C LEU A 82 20.64 13.55 -5.19
N GLU A 83 20.82 14.45 -6.14
CA GLU A 83 20.86 15.90 -5.88
C GLU A 83 19.54 16.42 -5.31
N LEU A 84 18.41 15.95 -5.82
CA LEU A 84 17.09 16.32 -5.31
C LEU A 84 16.73 15.66 -3.98
N GLY A 85 17.58 14.75 -3.50
CA GLY A 85 17.32 14.02 -2.26
C GLY A 85 16.18 13.01 -2.38
N MET A 86 15.92 12.51 -3.57
CA MET A 86 14.96 11.41 -3.82
C MET A 86 15.62 10.05 -3.60
N LEU A 87 16.89 9.94 -3.99
CA LEU A 87 17.76 8.81 -3.70
C LEU A 87 18.81 9.20 -2.69
N LYS A 88 19.28 8.22 -1.97
CA LYS A 88 20.45 8.30 -1.07
C LYS A 88 21.43 7.18 -1.45
N LYS A 89 22.70 7.43 -1.27
CA LYS A 89 23.74 6.44 -1.50
C LYS A 89 24.50 6.15 -0.22
N GLU A 90 24.55 4.92 0.18
CA GLU A 90 25.35 4.40 1.29
C GLU A 90 26.39 3.43 0.74
N GLY A 91 27.66 3.86 0.67
CA GLY A 91 28.69 3.10 -0.03
C GLY A 91 28.33 2.93 -1.51
N GLU A 92 28.14 1.70 -1.96
CA GLU A 92 27.73 1.37 -3.33
C GLU A 92 26.23 1.15 -3.47
N THR A 93 25.48 1.20 -2.38
CA THR A 93 24.06 0.89 -2.35
C THR A 93 23.22 2.15 -2.50
N PHE A 94 22.32 2.15 -3.47
CA PHE A 94 21.30 3.18 -3.61
C PHE A 94 20.08 2.84 -2.76
N LEU A 95 19.53 3.85 -2.10
CA LEU A 95 18.31 3.73 -1.29
C LEU A 95 17.30 4.78 -1.73
N ILE A 96 16.03 4.39 -1.70
CA ILE A 96 14.92 5.34 -1.85
C ILE A 96 14.80 6.12 -0.53
N LYS A 97 15.00 7.43 -0.60
CA LYS A 97 14.81 8.28 0.57
C LYS A 97 13.33 8.32 0.96
N ASN A 98 13.03 8.26 2.24
CA ASN A 98 11.67 8.23 2.77
C ASN A 98 10.84 7.04 2.23
N TRP A 99 11.47 5.89 2.08
CA TRP A 99 10.82 4.67 1.59
C TRP A 99 9.53 4.32 2.34
N GLU A 100 9.50 4.57 3.62
CA GLU A 100 8.33 4.33 4.48
C GLU A 100 7.05 5.03 3.98
N LYS A 101 7.19 6.17 3.30
CA LYS A 101 6.05 6.88 2.69
C LYS A 101 5.44 6.13 1.50
N TYR A 102 6.28 5.42 0.75
CA TYR A 102 5.86 4.67 -0.44
C TYR A 102 5.38 3.27 -0.08
N GLN A 103 5.95 2.72 0.98
CA GLN A 103 5.64 1.40 1.48
C GLN A 103 5.14 1.48 2.92
N SER A 104 3.91 1.66 3.17
CA SER A 104 3.37 1.55 4.51
C SER A 104 3.30 0.08 4.97
N ILE A 105 4.41 -0.66 4.89
CA ILE A 105 4.47 -2.07 5.29
C ILE A 105 4.00 -2.19 6.73
N ASP A 106 4.59 -1.42 7.63
CA ASP A 106 4.24 -1.42 9.05
C ASP A 106 2.78 -1.03 9.28
N LYS A 107 2.30 -0.01 8.56
CA LYS A 107 0.91 0.42 8.65
C LYS A 107 -0.04 -0.61 8.05
N TYR A 108 0.36 -1.27 6.98
CA TYR A 108 -0.44 -2.30 6.35
C TYR A 108 -0.51 -3.56 7.20
N GLU A 109 0.62 -4.01 7.72
CA GLU A 109 0.69 -5.15 8.65
C GLU A 109 -0.08 -4.86 9.92
N ASN A 110 0.08 -3.68 10.52
CA ASN A 110 -0.70 -3.23 11.67
C ASN A 110 -2.20 -3.14 11.36
N TYR A 111 -2.57 -2.66 10.18
CA TYR A 111 -3.96 -2.62 9.75
C TYR A 111 -4.54 -4.02 9.58
N GLN A 112 -3.81 -4.93 8.94
CA GLN A 112 -4.18 -6.34 8.80
C GLN A 112 -4.34 -7.02 10.16
N GLU A 113 -3.37 -6.82 11.04
CA GLU A 113 -3.40 -7.39 12.38
C GLU A 113 -4.55 -6.82 13.21
N ASN A 114 -4.76 -5.51 13.17
CA ASN A 114 -5.89 -4.86 13.82
C ASN A 114 -7.23 -5.38 13.30
N ASN A 115 -7.35 -5.60 11.99
CA ASN A 115 -8.55 -6.18 11.41
C ASN A 115 -8.77 -7.63 11.85
N ARG A 116 -7.71 -8.44 11.90
CA ARG A 116 -7.76 -9.81 12.42
C ARG A 116 -8.21 -9.82 13.89
N GLN A 117 -7.64 -8.93 14.71
CA GLN A 117 -8.03 -8.80 16.11
C GLN A 117 -9.47 -8.35 16.29
N ARG A 118 -9.94 -7.39 15.47
CA ARG A 118 -11.34 -6.95 15.48
C ARG A 118 -12.29 -8.07 15.10
N GLN A 119 -11.96 -8.83 14.06
CA GLN A 119 -12.75 -9.97 13.63
C GLN A 119 -12.79 -11.09 14.69
N ARG A 120 -11.64 -11.35 15.34
CA ARG A 120 -11.55 -12.33 16.42
C ARG A 120 -12.43 -11.90 17.59
N LYS A 121 -12.29 -10.65 18.07
CA LYS A 121 -13.12 -10.10 19.15
C LYS A 121 -14.60 -10.12 18.82
N TYR A 122 -14.97 -9.80 17.59
CA TYR A 122 -16.33 -9.86 17.12
C TYR A 122 -16.89 -11.29 17.16
N ARG A 123 -16.14 -12.28 16.67
CA ARG A 123 -16.52 -13.69 16.73
C ARG A 123 -16.63 -14.20 18.16
N GLU A 124 -15.71 -13.84 19.03
CA GLU A 124 -15.73 -14.19 20.46
C GLU A 124 -16.96 -13.57 21.14
N LYS A 125 -17.25 -12.32 20.84
CA LYS A 125 -18.44 -11.63 21.33
C LYS A 125 -19.74 -12.29 20.86
N LEU A 126 -19.82 -12.64 19.57
CA LEU A 126 -20.96 -13.38 19.01
C LEU A 126 -21.13 -14.76 19.68
N LYS A 127 -20.04 -15.49 19.93
CA LYS A 127 -20.09 -16.78 20.66
C LYS A 127 -20.57 -16.59 22.10
N ALA A 128 -20.05 -15.59 22.81
CA ALA A 128 -20.46 -15.29 24.17
C ALA A 128 -21.92 -14.83 24.25
N GLU A 129 -22.36 -14.01 23.33
CA GLU A 129 -23.76 -13.58 23.21
C GLU A 129 -24.68 -14.69 22.69
N GLY A 130 -24.17 -15.56 21.80
CA GLY A 130 -24.88 -16.74 21.30
C GLY A 130 -25.17 -17.78 22.39
N GLU A 131 -24.24 -18.00 23.31
CA GLU A 131 -24.45 -18.89 24.47
C GLU A 131 -25.40 -18.31 25.51
N LYS A 132 -25.42 -16.98 25.71
CA LYS A 132 -26.31 -16.29 26.65
C LYS A 132 -27.67 -15.96 26.05
N SER A 133 -27.82 -15.86 24.75
CA SER A 133 -29.02 -15.32 24.08
C SER A 133 -29.83 -16.34 23.27
N ASN A 134 -29.46 -17.64 23.30
CA ASN A 134 -30.24 -18.69 22.64
C ASN A 134 -31.70 -18.75 23.16
N VAL A 135 -31.97 -18.29 24.37
CA VAL A 135 -33.30 -18.18 24.96
C VAL A 135 -33.92 -16.81 24.69
N THR A 136 -33.14 -15.72 24.72
CA THR A 136 -33.63 -14.33 24.59
C THR A 136 -33.90 -13.91 23.15
N VAL A 137 -33.10 -14.36 22.19
CA VAL A 137 -33.25 -14.03 20.75
C VAL A 137 -34.49 -14.72 20.17
N THR A 138 -34.78 -15.95 20.58
CA THR A 138 -36.01 -16.67 20.19
C THR A 138 -37.29 -16.01 20.74
N LEU A 139 -37.23 -15.47 21.94
CA LEU A 139 -38.35 -14.77 22.55
C LEU A 139 -38.59 -13.39 21.91
N SER A 140 -37.54 -12.61 21.62
CA SER A 140 -37.66 -11.31 20.97
C SER A 140 -38.12 -11.41 19.51
N ASN A 141 -37.68 -12.41 18.77
CA ASN A 141 -38.14 -12.68 17.41
C ASN A 141 -39.59 -13.14 17.38
N ALA A 142 -40.03 -13.97 18.33
CA ALA A 142 -41.40 -14.39 18.47
C ALA A 142 -42.34 -13.22 18.83
N GLU A 143 -41.91 -12.30 19.69
CA GLU A 143 -42.67 -11.09 20.00
C GLU A 143 -42.73 -10.10 18.83
N GLU A 144 -41.68 -9.96 18.08
CA GLU A 144 -41.67 -9.10 16.90
C GLU A 144 -42.52 -9.67 15.77
N GLU A 145 -42.55 -10.95 15.60
CA GLU A 145 -43.43 -11.65 14.65
C GLU A 145 -44.91 -11.53 15.04
N LYS A 146 -45.23 -11.63 16.33
CA LYS A 146 -46.59 -11.36 16.87
C LYS A 146 -47.03 -9.92 16.66
N ARG A 147 -46.13 -8.95 16.81
CA ARG A 147 -46.39 -7.52 16.53
C ARG A 147 -46.63 -7.28 15.05
N ARG A 148 -45.90 -7.94 14.17
CA ARG A 148 -46.08 -7.85 12.70
C ARG A 148 -47.40 -8.46 12.26
N LYS A 149 -47.81 -9.58 12.82
CA LYS A 149 -49.15 -10.18 12.57
C LYS A 149 -50.26 -9.26 13.01
N LYS A 150 -50.23 -8.70 14.22
CA LYS A 150 -51.23 -7.74 14.70
C LYS A 150 -51.35 -6.50 13.82
N ARG A 151 -50.25 -6.03 13.22
CA ARG A 151 -50.27 -4.89 12.29
C ARG A 151 -50.90 -5.25 10.93
N ARG A 152 -50.71 -6.49 10.47
CA ARG A 152 -51.32 -7.00 9.22
C ARG A 152 -52.81 -7.20 9.37
N ASP A 153 -53.25 -7.74 10.49
CA ASP A 153 -54.67 -7.96 10.77
C ASP A 153 -55.45 -6.65 10.96
N LYS A 154 -54.81 -5.61 11.53
CA LYS A 154 -55.38 -4.26 11.61
C LYS A 154 -55.54 -3.58 10.24
N LYS A 155 -54.69 -3.89 9.28
CA LYS A 155 -54.80 -3.35 7.92
C LYS A 155 -55.79 -4.07 7.03
N ARG A 156 -56.20 -5.31 7.38
CA ARG A 156 -57.20 -6.10 6.64
C ARG A 156 -58.60 -5.95 7.17
N GLY A 157 -58.78 -5.40 8.36
CA GLY A 157 -60.08 -5.20 9.01
C GLY A 157 -60.66 -3.78 8.92
N GLY A 158 -60.09 -2.96 7.99
CA GLY A 158 -60.62 -1.61 7.78
C GLY A 158 -61.15 -1.41 6.37
#